data_6f39ed68d803e67d0e77b039f7c51ac1
#
_entry.id   6f39ed68d803e67d0e77b039f7c51ac1
#
_cell.length_a   1.000
_cell.length_b   1.000
_cell.length_c   1.000
_cell.angle_alpha   90.00
_cell.angle_beta   90.00
_cell.angle_gamma   90.00
#
_symmetry.space_group_name_H-M   'P 1'
#
loop_
_entity.id
_entity.type
_entity.pdbx_description
1 polymer ?
#
loop_
_entity_poly.entity_id
_entity_poly.type
_entity_poly.pdbx_seq_one_letter_code
_entity_poly.pdbx_strand_id
1 'polypeptide(L)'
;MWKSALLIKACCAIALLIGFYACERNDAEPNLEMRKFTRLYVSFEQYNTSSLGVPDTNMRTIYPADSSEFNFTLKHVSQAKGGGPIYFHPRLEALFQASANLNGINDTAVYSMSVGATNGVLQNLTAMENRTYSAVRGLAYHEATNRLFIVNGSGANAGIYVVNTPKSRRGHVQPVKRLRTPAQQMWGAAYANNRLFTSRLGSGPGINVFNNIATVAVPESDSTITNFAPARVLQIADARNLRGISYDTVKNVLAVAEFGDGSVGSGRILIFDNFSSLIDQEGATITPTRIITGAATKLQTPVDVVIDPRESGVYLYVADRSARAVFRFRIDDDGNVTPDQEASTGTQIPVGLALDARVYPTPGQ
;
A
#
# COMPACT_ATOMS: atom_id res chain seq x y z
N MET A 1 73.59 31.82 -18.20
CA MET A 1 72.11 32.05 -18.27
C MET A 1 71.29 31.05 -19.14
N TRP A 2 71.89 30.41 -20.13
CA TRP A 2 71.10 29.49 -21.01
C TRP A 2 70.81 28.11 -20.40
N LYS A 3 71.66 27.59 -19.53
CA LYS A 3 71.48 26.27 -18.88
C LYS A 3 70.33 26.24 -17.87
N SER A 4 70.11 27.39 -17.18
CA SER A 4 68.98 27.47 -16.19
C SER A 4 67.63 27.51 -16.83
N ALA A 5 67.45 28.11 -18.01
CA ALA A 5 66.23 28.18 -18.74
C ALA A 5 65.78 26.80 -19.32
N LEU A 6 66.78 25.96 -19.66
CA LEU A 6 66.47 24.59 -20.18
C LEU A 6 66.03 23.68 -19.05
N LEU A 7 66.60 23.83 -17.85
CA LEU A 7 66.18 23.02 -16.66
C LEU A 7 64.74 23.35 -16.23
N ILE A 8 64.41 24.64 -16.21
CA ILE A 8 63.02 25.06 -15.86
C ILE A 8 62.00 24.55 -16.87
N LYS A 9 62.30 24.59 -18.16
CA LYS A 9 61.41 24.02 -19.20
C LYS A 9 61.25 22.50 -19.10
N ALA A 10 62.32 21.77 -18.75
CA ALA A 10 62.29 20.34 -18.52
C ALA A 10 61.46 19.98 -17.27
N CYS A 11 61.63 20.72 -16.15
CA CYS A 11 60.82 20.51 -14.94
C CYS A 11 59.33 20.81 -15.17
N CYS A 12 58.98 21.86 -15.91
CA CYS A 12 57.60 22.17 -16.27
C CYS A 12 56.95 21.10 -17.19
N ALA A 13 57.71 20.54 -18.13
CA ALA A 13 57.24 19.47 -19.00
C ALA A 13 57.01 18.17 -18.22
N ILE A 14 57.85 17.82 -17.28
CA ILE A 14 57.70 16.64 -16.40
C ILE A 14 56.53 16.84 -15.44
N ALA A 15 56.32 18.02 -14.88
CA ALA A 15 55.18 18.35 -14.02
C ALA A 15 53.84 18.27 -14.79
N LEU A 16 53.81 18.68 -16.04
CA LEU A 16 52.64 18.53 -16.93
C LEU A 16 52.35 17.05 -17.26
N LEU A 17 53.38 16.24 -17.53
CA LEU A 17 53.22 14.81 -17.77
C LEU A 17 52.72 14.04 -16.53
N ILE A 18 53.17 14.41 -15.34
CA ILE A 18 52.68 13.79 -14.08
C ILE A 18 51.22 14.21 -13.80
N GLY A 19 50.81 15.43 -14.17
CA GLY A 19 49.46 15.92 -14.02
C GLY A 19 48.42 15.14 -14.87
N PHE A 20 48.83 14.59 -16.01
CA PHE A 20 47.94 13.75 -16.85
C PHE A 20 47.82 12.30 -16.36
N TYR A 21 48.77 11.79 -15.58
CA TYR A 21 48.64 10.46 -14.97
C TYR A 21 47.88 10.45 -13.64
N ALA A 22 47.64 11.61 -13.04
CA ALA A 22 46.91 11.71 -11.78
C ALA A 22 45.39 11.80 -11.95
N CYS A 23 44.86 11.74 -13.18
CA CYS A 23 43.45 11.75 -13.49
C CYS A 23 43.01 10.51 -14.30
N GLU A 24 43.58 9.35 -14.05
CA GLU A 24 42.79 8.15 -14.22
C GLU A 24 41.81 8.09 -13.02
N ARG A 25 40.72 8.82 -13.19
CA ARG A 25 39.53 8.58 -12.42
C ARG A 25 39.22 7.12 -12.64
N ASN A 26 39.38 6.32 -11.61
CA ASN A 26 38.95 4.92 -11.65
C ASN A 26 37.42 4.94 -11.69
N ASP A 27 36.88 5.08 -12.91
CA ASP A 27 35.42 5.03 -13.19
C ASP A 27 34.85 3.62 -13.00
N ALA A 28 35.59 2.74 -12.33
CA ALA A 28 35.00 1.61 -11.68
C ALA A 28 34.21 2.15 -10.46
N GLU A 29 33.12 2.88 -10.71
CA GLU A 29 32.09 2.97 -9.70
C GLU A 29 31.82 1.53 -9.23
N PRO A 30 31.96 1.25 -7.93
CA PRO A 30 31.63 -0.09 -7.43
C PRO A 30 30.25 -0.39 -7.96
N ASN A 31 30.11 -1.49 -8.67
CA ASN A 31 28.82 -1.94 -9.18
C ASN A 31 27.93 -2.09 -7.96
N LEU A 32 27.17 -1.02 -7.66
CA LEU A 32 26.31 -0.96 -6.48
C LEU A 32 25.33 -2.10 -6.63
N GLU A 33 25.56 -3.20 -5.92
CA GLU A 33 24.61 -4.30 -5.90
C GLU A 33 23.27 -3.71 -5.50
N MET A 34 22.36 -3.67 -6.46
CA MET A 34 20.99 -3.20 -6.23
C MET A 34 20.31 -4.19 -5.29
N ARG A 35 20.26 -3.86 -4.01
CA ARG A 35 19.53 -4.69 -3.05
C ARG A 35 18.04 -4.62 -3.34
N LYS A 36 17.48 -5.76 -3.70
CA LYS A 36 16.04 -5.93 -3.85
C LYS A 36 15.45 -6.21 -2.46
N PHE A 37 14.62 -5.29 -1.97
CA PHE A 37 13.91 -5.49 -0.72
C PHE A 37 12.46 -5.85 -1.01
N THR A 38 11.96 -6.87 -0.34
CA THR A 38 10.53 -7.20 -0.27
C THR A 38 10.13 -7.27 1.18
N ARG A 39 9.52 -6.21 1.67
CA ARG A 39 9.02 -6.12 3.04
C ARG A 39 7.51 -5.99 3.00
N LEU A 40 6.82 -6.97 3.57
CA LEU A 40 5.38 -6.92 3.72
C LEU A 40 5.04 -6.45 5.12
N TYR A 41 4.50 -5.25 5.21
CA TYR A 41 3.94 -4.69 6.44
C TYR A 41 2.53 -5.21 6.63
N VAL A 42 2.22 -5.65 7.85
CA VAL A 42 0.92 -6.20 8.23
C VAL A 42 0.39 -5.43 9.43
N SER A 43 -0.81 -4.89 9.30
CA SER A 43 -1.56 -4.21 10.36
C SER A 43 -2.53 -5.17 11.04
N PHE A 44 -2.64 -5.09 12.38
CA PHE A 44 -3.48 -5.97 13.20
C PHE A 44 -4.57 -5.19 13.93
N GLU A 45 -5.76 -5.79 14.03
CA GLU A 45 -6.95 -5.17 14.62
C GLU A 45 -6.84 -4.91 16.13
N GLN A 46 -6.10 -5.77 16.85
CA GLN A 46 -6.08 -5.75 18.30
C GLN A 46 -5.59 -4.41 18.85
N TYR A 47 -6.30 -3.97 19.89
CA TYR A 47 -5.92 -2.86 20.73
C TYR A 47 -6.12 -3.24 22.20
N ASN A 48 -5.05 -3.21 22.96
CA ASN A 48 -5.12 -3.50 24.38
C ASN A 48 -5.62 -2.26 25.14
N THR A 49 -6.82 -2.35 25.67
CA THR A 49 -7.40 -1.31 26.53
C THR A 49 -7.09 -1.53 28.02
N SER A 50 -6.43 -2.64 28.35
CA SER A 50 -6.12 -2.94 29.75
C SER A 50 -5.02 -2.00 30.27
N SER A 51 -5.18 -1.51 31.49
CA SER A 51 -4.30 -0.56 32.18
C SER A 51 -2.92 -1.11 32.57
N LEU A 52 -2.53 -2.27 32.08
CA LEU A 52 -1.26 -2.93 32.41
C LEU A 52 -0.04 -2.43 31.63
N GLY A 53 -0.18 -1.36 30.86
CA GLY A 53 0.95 -0.55 30.38
C GLY A 53 1.80 -1.16 29.27
N VAL A 54 1.47 -2.34 28.74
CA VAL A 54 2.17 -2.93 27.62
C VAL A 54 1.38 -2.67 26.34
N PRO A 55 1.86 -1.80 25.42
CA PRO A 55 1.18 -1.58 24.16
C PRO A 55 1.16 -2.86 23.34
N ASP A 56 0.03 -3.15 22.68
CA ASP A 56 -0.02 -4.25 21.71
C ASP A 56 0.83 -3.95 20.48
N THR A 57 1.56 -4.96 20.05
CA THR A 57 2.20 -4.94 18.74
C THR A 57 1.10 -5.00 17.68
N ASN A 58 0.75 -3.86 17.09
CA ASN A 58 -0.29 -3.76 16.08
C ASN A 58 0.25 -3.65 14.65
N MET A 59 1.57 -3.73 14.49
CA MET A 59 2.26 -3.81 13.20
C MET A 59 3.36 -4.87 13.26
N ARG A 60 3.47 -5.69 12.21
CA ARG A 60 4.57 -6.65 12.04
C ARG A 60 5.04 -6.63 10.59
N THR A 61 6.26 -7.07 10.35
CA THR A 61 6.84 -7.11 9.00
C THR A 61 7.31 -8.53 8.69
N ILE A 62 6.98 -9.02 7.50
CA ILE A 62 7.56 -10.22 6.91
C ILE A 62 8.69 -9.77 5.99
N TYR A 63 9.90 -10.33 6.18
CA TYR A 63 11.08 -9.99 5.40
C TYR A 63 12.08 -11.14 5.33
N PRO A 64 12.55 -11.50 4.15
CA PRO A 64 12.08 -11.10 2.80
C PRO A 64 10.70 -11.74 2.50
N ALA A 65 9.77 -10.95 1.94
CA ALA A 65 8.42 -11.45 1.68
C ALA A 65 8.34 -12.39 0.45
N ASP A 66 9.31 -12.33 -0.44
CA ASP A 66 9.41 -13.15 -1.66
C ASP A 66 10.33 -14.37 -1.52
N SER A 67 10.86 -14.66 -0.32
CA SER A 67 11.72 -15.80 -0.06
C SER A 67 10.93 -17.04 0.40
N SER A 68 11.62 -18.18 0.51
CA SER A 68 11.07 -19.39 1.13
C SER A 68 10.89 -19.25 2.66
N GLU A 69 11.60 -18.30 3.28
CA GLU A 69 11.47 -17.98 4.71
C GLU A 69 10.41 -16.89 4.92
N PHE A 70 9.15 -17.25 4.78
CA PHE A 70 8.02 -16.33 4.87
C PHE A 70 7.57 -16.14 6.33
N ASN A 71 8.37 -15.40 7.12
CA ASN A 71 8.18 -15.25 8.56
C ASN A 71 8.18 -13.79 9.01
N PHE A 72 7.49 -13.52 10.13
CA PHE A 72 7.53 -12.22 10.77
C PHE A 72 8.89 -11.95 11.42
N THR A 73 9.59 -10.92 10.98
CA THR A 73 10.95 -10.57 11.43
C THR A 73 10.98 -9.35 12.34
N LEU A 74 10.08 -8.38 12.12
CA LEU A 74 10.04 -7.15 12.90
C LEU A 74 8.66 -6.94 13.53
N LYS A 75 8.65 -6.29 14.68
CA LYS A 75 7.45 -5.88 15.41
C LYS A 75 7.51 -4.38 15.68
N HIS A 76 6.35 -3.71 15.61
CA HIS A 76 6.24 -2.30 15.91
C HIS A 76 4.91 -2.00 16.60
N VAL A 77 4.92 -1.05 17.50
CA VAL A 77 3.74 -0.49 18.15
C VAL A 77 3.47 0.87 17.55
N SER A 78 2.47 0.96 16.68
CA SER A 78 2.01 2.24 16.17
C SER A 78 1.09 2.93 17.17
N GLN A 79 0.80 4.21 16.91
CA GLN A 79 -0.10 4.99 17.76
C GLN A 79 -1.59 4.71 17.49
N ALA A 80 -1.93 3.93 16.42
CA ALA A 80 -3.30 3.62 16.09
C ALA A 80 -3.96 2.72 17.14
N LYS A 81 -5.17 3.06 17.52
CA LYS A 81 -6.03 2.25 18.40
C LYS A 81 -6.69 1.14 17.59
N GLY A 82 -6.04 0.00 17.54
CA GLY A 82 -6.38 -1.04 16.60
C GLY A 82 -5.98 -0.71 15.17
N GLY A 83 -5.54 -1.71 14.43
CA GLY A 83 -5.12 -1.51 13.06
C GLY A 83 -6.28 -1.46 12.09
N GLY A 84 -5.95 -1.07 10.88
CA GLY A 84 -6.85 -0.98 9.75
C GLY A 84 -6.03 -0.89 8.46
N PRO A 85 -6.50 -0.15 7.46
CA PRO A 85 -5.77 -0.02 6.22
C PRO A 85 -4.43 0.67 6.44
N ILE A 86 -3.43 0.18 5.70
CA ILE A 86 -2.09 0.77 5.64
C ILE A 86 -1.72 1.05 4.19
N TYR A 87 -0.84 2.04 4.00
CA TYR A 87 -0.30 2.39 2.69
C TYR A 87 1.17 2.76 2.82
N PHE A 88 2.04 2.12 2.06
CA PHE A 88 3.46 2.44 1.98
C PHE A 88 3.75 3.29 0.75
N HIS A 89 4.48 4.40 0.96
CA HIS A 89 4.93 5.27 -0.12
C HIS A 89 6.45 5.22 -0.26
N PRO A 90 6.98 4.71 -1.39
CA PRO A 90 8.42 4.47 -1.55
C PRO A 90 9.30 5.73 -1.47
N ARG A 91 8.96 6.80 -2.17
CA ARG A 91 9.77 8.03 -2.17
C ARG A 91 9.70 8.83 -0.88
N LEU A 92 8.58 8.77 -0.17
CA LEU A 92 8.47 9.40 1.14
C LEU A 92 9.14 8.57 2.22
N GLU A 93 9.46 7.31 1.95
CA GLU A 93 9.88 6.34 2.97
C GLU A 93 8.95 6.39 4.18
N ALA A 94 7.65 6.37 3.89
CA ALA A 94 6.62 6.53 4.88
C ALA A 94 5.54 5.47 4.73
N LEU A 95 5.08 4.98 5.88
CA LEU A 95 3.90 4.15 6.00
C LEU A 95 2.81 4.96 6.68
N PHE A 96 1.62 4.94 6.11
CA PHE A 96 0.42 5.52 6.69
C PHE A 96 -0.47 4.42 7.22
N GLN A 97 -1.10 4.64 8.37
CA GLN A 97 -2.03 3.70 9.01
C GLN A 97 -3.23 4.43 9.55
N ALA A 98 -4.42 3.86 9.36
CA ALA A 98 -5.62 4.27 10.05
C ALA A 98 -6.18 3.11 10.89
N SER A 99 -7.02 3.40 11.87
CA SER A 99 -7.84 2.39 12.52
C SER A 99 -9.06 2.07 11.66
N ALA A 100 -9.41 0.80 11.56
CA ALA A 100 -10.67 0.39 10.93
C ALA A 100 -11.88 0.64 11.85
N ASN A 101 -11.65 1.01 13.10
CA ASN A 101 -12.68 1.21 14.13
C ASN A 101 -13.65 0.04 14.24
N LEU A 102 -13.10 -1.16 14.24
CA LEU A 102 -13.85 -2.38 14.48
C LEU A 102 -14.02 -2.59 15.99
N ASN A 103 -15.04 -3.34 16.38
CA ASN A 103 -15.27 -3.72 17.79
C ASN A 103 -15.42 -2.54 18.77
N GLY A 104 -16.03 -1.45 18.34
CA GLY A 104 -16.31 -0.30 19.21
C GLY A 104 -15.10 0.61 19.49
N ILE A 105 -13.97 0.38 18.85
CA ILE A 105 -12.82 1.28 18.90
C ILE A 105 -13.19 2.59 18.19
N ASN A 106 -12.86 3.71 18.83
CA ASN A 106 -13.02 5.04 18.24
C ASN A 106 -11.65 5.71 18.12
N ASP A 107 -11.08 5.66 16.93
CA ASP A 107 -9.85 6.34 16.56
C ASP A 107 -10.09 7.10 15.25
N THR A 108 -9.92 8.39 15.28
CA THR A 108 -10.21 9.29 14.17
C THR A 108 -8.95 9.91 13.58
N ALA A 109 -7.82 9.21 13.69
CA ALA A 109 -6.56 9.68 13.15
C ALA A 109 -6.04 8.78 12.01
N VAL A 110 -5.25 9.37 11.13
CA VAL A 110 -4.34 8.68 10.23
C VAL A 110 -2.92 8.98 10.68
N TYR A 111 -2.21 7.93 11.00
CA TYR A 111 -0.85 8.00 11.53
C TYR A 111 0.16 7.88 10.39
N SER A 112 1.27 8.61 10.50
CA SER A 112 2.42 8.42 9.63
C SER A 112 3.61 7.87 10.42
N MET A 113 4.34 6.99 9.79
CA MET A 113 5.58 6.37 10.31
C MET A 113 6.67 6.50 9.24
N SER A 114 7.90 6.80 9.63
CA SER A 114 9.04 6.64 8.74
C SER A 114 9.44 5.17 8.65
N VAL A 115 9.97 4.81 7.50
CA VAL A 115 10.49 3.47 7.22
C VAL A 115 11.98 3.56 7.02
N GLY A 116 12.76 2.88 7.85
CA GLY A 116 14.21 2.82 7.68
C GLY A 116 14.57 2.19 6.33
N ALA A 117 15.30 2.92 5.50
CA ALA A 117 15.63 2.50 4.13
C ALA A 117 16.32 1.14 4.08
N THR A 118 17.28 0.90 4.96
CA THR A 118 18.09 -0.33 4.97
C THR A 118 17.47 -1.48 5.77
N ASN A 119 16.83 -1.18 6.91
CA ASN A 119 16.37 -2.17 7.87
C ASN A 119 14.86 -2.35 7.93
N GLY A 120 14.07 -1.44 7.31
CA GLY A 120 12.60 -1.49 7.32
C GLY A 120 11.95 -1.20 8.66
N VAL A 121 12.72 -0.74 9.65
CA VAL A 121 12.21 -0.42 10.99
C VAL A 121 11.28 0.79 10.90
N LEU A 122 10.11 0.67 11.53
CA LEU A 122 9.12 1.74 11.60
C LEU A 122 9.41 2.66 12.79
N GLN A 123 9.20 3.96 12.60
CA GLN A 123 9.26 4.96 13.66
C GLN A 123 8.04 5.88 13.56
N ASN A 124 7.28 6.00 14.63
CA ASN A 124 6.12 6.89 14.69
C ASN A 124 6.53 8.34 14.45
N LEU A 125 5.82 9.04 13.56
CA LEU A 125 6.10 10.44 13.21
C LEU A 125 4.96 11.35 13.68
N THR A 126 3.80 11.27 13.02
CA THR A 126 2.70 12.21 13.22
C THR A 126 1.34 11.51 13.20
N ALA A 127 0.34 12.20 13.75
CA ALA A 127 -1.07 11.83 13.65
C ALA A 127 -1.85 12.98 13.00
N MET A 128 -2.60 12.69 11.97
CA MET A 128 -3.55 13.59 11.31
C MET A 128 -4.94 13.29 11.85
N GLU A 129 -5.45 14.14 12.73
CA GLU A 129 -6.72 13.92 13.42
C GLU A 129 -7.87 14.61 12.69
N ASN A 130 -8.98 13.90 12.50
CA ASN A 130 -10.21 14.48 12.03
C ASN A 130 -11.41 13.61 12.43
N ARG A 131 -12.37 14.18 13.15
CA ARG A 131 -13.55 13.46 13.65
C ARG A 131 -14.38 12.75 12.58
N THR A 132 -14.19 13.11 11.30
CA THR A 132 -14.87 12.44 10.19
C THR A 132 -14.23 11.10 9.80
N TYR A 133 -13.01 10.79 10.26
CA TYR A 133 -12.32 9.53 9.95
C TYR A 133 -12.78 8.39 10.86
N SER A 134 -14.09 8.13 10.86
CA SER A 134 -14.71 7.17 11.78
C SER A 134 -14.76 5.73 11.27
N ALA A 135 -14.56 5.52 9.98
CA ALA A 135 -14.65 4.22 9.32
C ALA A 135 -13.69 4.13 8.13
N VAL A 136 -12.41 4.41 8.36
CA VAL A 136 -11.41 4.36 7.28
C VAL A 136 -11.25 2.91 6.82
N ARG A 137 -11.38 2.69 5.51
CA ARG A 137 -11.33 1.38 4.87
C ARG A 137 -10.27 1.26 3.77
N GLY A 138 -9.67 2.38 3.37
CA GLY A 138 -8.65 2.39 2.34
C GLY A 138 -7.81 3.65 2.39
N LEU A 139 -6.54 3.52 2.02
CA LEU A 139 -5.59 4.61 1.85
C LEU A 139 -4.94 4.46 0.49
N ALA A 140 -4.82 5.57 -0.24
CA ALA A 140 -4.10 5.62 -1.50
C ALA A 140 -3.41 6.99 -1.64
N TYR A 141 -2.47 7.10 -2.58
CA TYR A 141 -1.66 8.31 -2.69
C TYR A 141 -1.51 8.77 -4.14
N HIS A 142 -1.56 10.08 -4.33
CA HIS A 142 -1.26 10.73 -5.60
C HIS A 142 0.10 11.43 -5.52
N GLU A 143 1.08 10.86 -6.19
CA GLU A 143 2.46 11.28 -6.10
C GLU A 143 2.70 12.70 -6.65
N ALA A 144 2.18 12.98 -7.84
CA ALA A 144 2.41 14.25 -8.52
C ALA A 144 1.97 15.50 -7.71
N THR A 145 0.98 15.37 -6.85
CA THR A 145 0.48 16.48 -6.01
C THR A 145 0.75 16.29 -4.53
N ASN A 146 1.47 15.25 -4.11
CA ASN A 146 1.76 14.91 -2.70
C ASN A 146 0.48 14.87 -1.86
N ARG A 147 -0.51 14.06 -2.29
CA ARG A 147 -1.84 13.96 -1.68
C ARG A 147 -2.15 12.55 -1.23
N LEU A 148 -2.59 12.41 0.01
CA LEU A 148 -3.17 11.17 0.54
C LEU A 148 -4.68 11.18 0.34
N PHE A 149 -5.23 10.11 -0.18
CA PHE A 149 -6.66 9.83 -0.25
C PHE A 149 -7.04 8.90 0.89
N ILE A 150 -7.99 9.33 1.71
CA ILE A 150 -8.52 8.60 2.84
C ILE A 150 -9.95 8.21 2.50
N VAL A 151 -10.18 6.91 2.31
CA VAL A 151 -11.51 6.35 2.01
C VAL A 151 -12.21 6.02 3.32
N ASN A 152 -13.18 6.85 3.71
CA ASN A 152 -14.08 6.57 4.83
C ASN A 152 -15.27 5.79 4.29
N GLY A 153 -15.32 4.49 4.58
CA GLY A 153 -16.09 3.52 3.80
C GLY A 153 -17.58 3.49 4.09
N SER A 154 -18.07 4.08 5.20
CA SER A 154 -19.48 3.95 5.57
C SER A 154 -19.95 5.04 6.52
N GLY A 155 -21.26 5.06 6.78
CA GLY A 155 -21.92 5.96 7.72
C GLY A 155 -22.12 7.38 7.19
N ALA A 156 -22.53 8.28 8.08
CA ALA A 156 -22.84 9.65 7.74
C ALA A 156 -21.64 10.42 7.15
N ASN A 157 -20.42 9.97 7.43
CA ASN A 157 -19.18 10.56 6.92
C ASN A 157 -18.56 9.77 5.76
N ALA A 158 -19.29 8.86 5.13
CA ALA A 158 -18.79 8.12 3.96
C ALA A 158 -18.30 9.09 2.87
N GLY A 159 -17.11 8.81 2.33
CA GLY A 159 -16.50 9.69 1.33
C GLY A 159 -15.00 9.50 1.18
N ILE A 160 -14.43 10.28 0.28
CA ILE A 160 -13.00 10.34 0.00
C ILE A 160 -12.50 11.70 0.48
N TYR A 161 -11.55 11.68 1.39
CA TYR A 161 -10.94 12.88 1.96
C TYR A 161 -9.52 13.02 1.42
N VAL A 162 -9.17 14.20 0.95
CA VAL A 162 -7.87 14.49 0.33
C VAL A 162 -7.05 15.37 1.25
N VAL A 163 -5.86 14.91 1.63
CA VAL A 163 -4.93 15.64 2.49
C VAL A 163 -3.63 15.91 1.76
N ASN A 164 -3.19 17.16 1.74
CA ASN A 164 -1.91 17.57 1.17
C ASN A 164 -0.76 17.31 2.14
N THR A 165 0.41 16.94 1.59
CA THR A 165 1.68 16.77 2.32
C THR A 165 1.54 15.91 3.59
N PRO A 166 0.96 14.70 3.50
CA PRO A 166 0.48 13.96 4.67
C PRO A 166 1.58 13.56 5.66
N LYS A 167 2.82 13.33 5.20
CA LYS A 167 3.94 12.93 6.07
C LYS A 167 4.27 13.97 7.14
N SER A 168 4.04 15.26 6.86
CA SER A 168 4.36 16.36 7.76
C SER A 168 3.16 16.91 8.55
N ARG A 169 1.95 16.45 8.26
CA ARG A 169 0.73 16.94 8.94
C ARG A 169 0.57 16.31 10.30
N ARG A 170 0.13 17.10 11.27
CA ARG A 170 -0.11 16.65 12.66
C ARG A 170 -1.25 17.42 13.30
N GLY A 171 -1.85 16.82 14.34
CA GLY A 171 -2.98 17.38 15.06
C GLY A 171 -4.23 17.45 14.20
N HIS A 172 -5.09 18.42 14.45
CA HIS A 172 -6.32 18.58 13.67
C HIS A 172 -6.03 19.03 12.24
N VAL A 173 -6.33 18.16 11.27
CA VAL A 173 -6.05 18.40 9.85
C VAL A 173 -7.37 18.50 9.07
N GLN A 174 -7.60 19.68 8.46
CA GLN A 174 -8.70 19.84 7.51
C GLN A 174 -8.29 19.26 6.15
N PRO A 175 -9.08 18.34 5.57
CA PRO A 175 -8.87 17.91 4.20
C PRO A 175 -9.05 19.07 3.23
N VAL A 176 -8.20 19.12 2.21
CA VAL A 176 -8.33 20.11 1.12
C VAL A 176 -9.50 19.81 0.20
N LYS A 177 -10.02 18.58 0.25
CA LYS A 177 -11.25 18.14 -0.44
C LYS A 177 -11.99 17.13 0.42
N ARG A 178 -13.31 17.28 0.49
CA ARG A 178 -14.24 16.33 1.11
C ARG A 178 -15.24 15.89 0.07
N LEU A 179 -15.02 14.74 -0.51
CA LEU A 179 -15.87 14.16 -1.55
C LEU A 179 -16.82 13.17 -0.89
N ARG A 180 -17.99 13.66 -0.45
CA ARG A 180 -18.95 12.85 0.32
C ARG A 180 -19.70 11.89 -0.59
N THR A 181 -19.78 10.63 -0.21
CA THR A 181 -20.42 9.56 -0.97
C THR A 181 -21.45 8.81 -0.10
N PRO A 182 -22.49 9.47 0.43
CA PRO A 182 -23.34 8.89 1.49
C PRO A 182 -24.07 7.63 1.05
N ALA A 183 -24.33 7.46 -0.25
CA ALA A 183 -24.99 6.27 -0.81
C ALA A 183 -24.04 5.10 -1.07
N GLN A 184 -22.73 5.28 -0.85
CA GLN A 184 -21.74 4.26 -1.15
C GLN A 184 -21.21 3.63 0.15
N GLN A 185 -21.11 2.29 0.13
CA GLN A 185 -20.30 1.55 1.09
C GLN A 185 -19.05 1.09 0.37
N MET A 186 -17.89 1.50 0.86
CA MET A 186 -16.60 1.31 0.20
C MET A 186 -15.62 0.58 1.09
N TRP A 187 -14.73 -0.22 0.47
CA TRP A 187 -13.60 -0.84 1.13
C TRP A 187 -12.39 -0.83 0.20
N GLY A 188 -11.17 -0.84 0.79
CA GLY A 188 -9.94 -0.80 0.02
C GLY A 188 -9.77 0.50 -0.78
N ALA A 189 -8.59 0.71 -1.30
CA ALA A 189 -8.27 1.79 -2.20
C ALA A 189 -7.05 1.44 -3.05
N ALA A 190 -7.15 1.56 -4.36
CA ALA A 190 -6.04 1.50 -5.29
C ALA A 190 -6.08 2.75 -6.18
N TYR A 191 -4.94 3.39 -6.39
CA TYR A 191 -4.85 4.57 -7.24
C TYR A 191 -3.87 4.36 -8.38
N ALA A 192 -4.33 4.54 -9.59
CA ALA A 192 -3.52 4.44 -10.79
C ALA A 192 -4.11 5.30 -11.93
N ASN A 193 -3.27 5.87 -12.76
CA ASN A 193 -3.67 6.57 -13.99
C ASN A 193 -4.77 7.63 -13.76
N ASN A 194 -4.61 8.47 -12.72
CA ASN A 194 -5.58 9.49 -12.29
C ASN A 194 -6.96 8.96 -11.88
N ARG A 195 -7.06 7.66 -11.55
CA ARG A 195 -8.29 7.01 -11.10
C ARG A 195 -8.09 6.39 -9.72
N LEU A 196 -9.07 6.59 -8.85
CA LEU A 196 -9.18 5.85 -7.60
C LEU A 196 -10.21 4.74 -7.76
N PHE A 197 -9.80 3.54 -7.41
CA PHE A 197 -10.64 2.33 -7.37
C PHE A 197 -10.93 1.98 -5.93
N THR A 198 -12.19 1.66 -5.62
CA THR A 198 -12.60 1.13 -4.33
C THR A 198 -13.54 -0.05 -4.53
N SER A 199 -13.47 -1.05 -3.68
CA SER A 199 -14.47 -2.09 -3.63
C SER A 199 -15.79 -1.51 -3.17
N ARG A 200 -16.89 -1.82 -3.87
CA ARG A 200 -18.26 -1.46 -3.52
C ARG A 200 -18.94 -2.62 -2.81
N LEU A 201 -19.53 -2.32 -1.65
CA LEU A 201 -20.26 -3.27 -0.84
C LEU A 201 -21.78 -3.05 -0.99
N GLY A 202 -22.56 -3.97 -0.42
CA GLY A 202 -24.02 -3.88 -0.40
C GLY A 202 -24.66 -4.43 -1.68
N SER A 203 -25.80 -3.88 -2.08
CA SER A 203 -26.50 -4.32 -3.29
C SER A 203 -25.72 -3.96 -4.55
N GLY A 204 -25.37 -4.95 -5.36
CA GLY A 204 -24.56 -4.81 -6.56
C GLY A 204 -23.08 -4.60 -6.27
N PRO A 205 -22.42 -5.62 -5.67
CA PRO A 205 -20.99 -5.56 -5.39
C PRO A 205 -20.17 -5.34 -6.66
N GLY A 206 -19.09 -4.58 -6.55
CA GLY A 206 -18.29 -4.23 -7.72
C GLY A 206 -17.14 -3.29 -7.37
N ILE A 207 -16.68 -2.55 -8.36
CA ILE A 207 -15.60 -1.59 -8.23
C ILE A 207 -16.14 -0.21 -8.58
N ASN A 208 -16.04 0.73 -7.65
CA ASN A 208 -16.23 2.15 -7.96
C ASN A 208 -14.98 2.70 -8.62
N VAL A 209 -15.16 3.45 -9.69
CA VAL A 209 -14.09 4.16 -10.40
C VAL A 209 -14.33 5.67 -10.27
N PHE A 210 -13.44 6.35 -9.58
CA PHE A 210 -13.48 7.81 -9.42
C PHE A 210 -12.37 8.45 -10.24
N ASN A 211 -12.73 9.32 -11.17
CA ASN A 211 -11.77 10.00 -12.01
C ASN A 211 -11.26 11.31 -11.37
N ASN A 212 -9.98 11.61 -11.57
CA ASN A 212 -9.37 12.92 -11.32
C ASN A 212 -9.59 13.48 -9.89
N ILE A 213 -9.74 12.64 -8.87
CA ILE A 213 -10.05 13.10 -7.51
C ILE A 213 -8.99 14.05 -6.93
N ALA A 214 -7.74 13.96 -7.40
CA ALA A 214 -6.68 14.87 -7.01
C ALA A 214 -6.95 16.31 -7.51
N THR A 215 -7.58 16.46 -8.67
CA THR A 215 -7.76 17.74 -9.35
C THR A 215 -9.19 18.23 -9.40
N VAL A 216 -10.19 17.41 -9.01
CA VAL A 216 -11.61 17.81 -9.03
C VAL A 216 -11.81 19.13 -8.31
N ALA A 217 -12.52 20.06 -8.94
CA ALA A 217 -12.86 21.35 -8.34
C ALA A 217 -13.83 21.13 -7.15
N VAL A 218 -13.60 21.88 -6.08
CA VAL A 218 -14.48 21.92 -4.90
C VAL A 218 -14.82 23.37 -4.58
N PRO A 219 -15.97 23.65 -3.95
CA PRO A 219 -16.29 25.00 -3.49
C PRO A 219 -15.21 25.56 -2.56
N GLU A 220 -14.87 26.83 -2.70
CA GLU A 220 -13.86 27.49 -1.84
C GLU A 220 -14.34 27.63 -0.39
N SER A 221 -15.66 27.76 -0.19
CA SER A 221 -16.26 28.03 1.11
C SER A 221 -16.02 26.92 2.14
N ASP A 222 -16.09 25.63 1.71
CA ASP A 222 -16.02 24.50 2.63
C ASP A 222 -15.25 23.29 2.08
N SER A 223 -14.76 23.36 0.85
CA SER A 223 -14.02 22.29 0.16
C SER A 223 -14.80 20.98 0.06
N THR A 224 -16.14 21.03 0.02
CA THR A 224 -17.01 19.85 0.10
C THR A 224 -17.89 19.67 -1.13
N ILE A 225 -17.93 18.47 -1.67
CA ILE A 225 -18.98 18.00 -2.60
C ILE A 225 -19.84 17.01 -1.83
N THR A 226 -21.13 17.25 -1.67
CA THR A 226 -22.03 16.49 -0.77
C THR A 226 -22.53 15.19 -1.35
N ASN A 227 -22.63 15.06 -2.67
CA ASN A 227 -23.10 13.85 -3.37
C ASN A 227 -22.13 13.49 -4.49
N PHE A 228 -20.89 13.22 -4.12
CA PHE A 228 -19.87 12.81 -5.07
C PHE A 228 -20.12 11.36 -5.50
N ALA A 229 -20.37 11.13 -6.78
CA ALA A 229 -20.60 9.81 -7.33
C ALA A 229 -19.34 9.29 -8.04
N PRO A 230 -19.14 7.97 -8.10
CA PRO A 230 -18.14 7.39 -8.99
C PRO A 230 -18.48 7.72 -10.44
N ALA A 231 -17.47 7.94 -11.26
CA ALA A 231 -17.66 8.12 -12.71
C ALA A 231 -18.21 6.84 -13.36
N ARG A 232 -17.88 5.68 -12.78
CA ARG A 232 -18.36 4.37 -13.20
C ARG A 232 -18.46 3.43 -12.02
N VAL A 233 -19.36 2.45 -12.15
CA VAL A 233 -19.45 1.27 -11.28
C VAL A 233 -19.33 0.03 -12.16
N LEU A 234 -18.25 -0.72 -11.98
CA LEU A 234 -18.08 -2.01 -12.62
C LEU A 234 -18.67 -3.06 -11.68
N GLN A 235 -19.84 -3.59 -12.00
CA GLN A 235 -20.43 -4.69 -11.22
C GLN A 235 -19.62 -5.96 -11.47
N ILE A 236 -19.41 -6.77 -10.44
CA ILE A 236 -18.71 -8.05 -10.58
C ILE A 236 -19.72 -9.17 -10.52
N ALA A 237 -19.73 -10.04 -11.53
CA ALA A 237 -20.60 -11.21 -11.58
C ALA A 237 -20.37 -12.10 -10.36
N ASP A 238 -21.44 -12.54 -9.70
CA ASP A 238 -21.43 -13.45 -8.55
C ASP A 238 -20.60 -12.98 -7.34
N ALA A 239 -20.23 -11.70 -7.31
CA ALA A 239 -19.53 -11.12 -6.16
C ALA A 239 -20.51 -10.92 -4.98
N ARG A 240 -19.95 -11.02 -3.76
CA ARG A 240 -20.72 -10.92 -2.52
C ARG A 240 -20.20 -9.79 -1.64
N ASN A 241 -19.15 -10.04 -0.90
CA ASN A 241 -18.70 -9.18 0.19
C ASN A 241 -17.26 -8.74 -0.04
N LEU A 242 -17.06 -7.79 -0.95
CA LEU A 242 -15.75 -7.33 -1.37
C LEU A 242 -15.02 -6.57 -0.24
N ARG A 243 -13.68 -6.67 -0.22
CA ARG A 243 -12.79 -6.01 0.73
C ARG A 243 -11.63 -5.33 0.01
N GLY A 244 -10.40 -5.58 0.45
CA GLY A 244 -9.19 -5.00 -0.10
C GLY A 244 -9.07 -5.15 -1.60
N ILE A 245 -8.41 -4.19 -2.24
CA ILE A 245 -8.23 -4.11 -3.69
C ILE A 245 -6.80 -3.67 -3.99
N SER A 246 -6.17 -4.32 -4.95
CA SER A 246 -4.83 -3.99 -5.44
C SER A 246 -4.81 -4.00 -6.95
N TYR A 247 -4.25 -2.94 -7.55
CA TYR A 247 -4.09 -2.83 -8.99
C TYR A 247 -2.63 -2.61 -9.36
N ASP A 248 -2.06 -3.54 -10.10
CA ASP A 248 -0.74 -3.43 -10.70
C ASP A 248 -0.87 -3.02 -12.17
N THR A 249 -0.40 -1.82 -12.49
CA THR A 249 -0.46 -1.27 -13.85
C THR A 249 0.59 -1.84 -14.79
N VAL A 250 1.69 -2.38 -14.27
CA VAL A 250 2.77 -2.98 -15.08
C VAL A 250 2.28 -4.32 -15.65
N LYS A 251 1.71 -5.17 -14.81
CA LYS A 251 1.11 -6.45 -15.22
C LYS A 251 -0.30 -6.28 -15.76
N ASN A 252 -0.91 -5.11 -15.55
CA ASN A 252 -2.30 -4.81 -15.86
C ASN A 252 -3.29 -5.80 -15.21
N VAL A 253 -3.02 -6.11 -13.93
CA VAL A 253 -3.80 -7.07 -13.13
C VAL A 253 -4.40 -6.37 -11.93
N LEU A 254 -5.71 -6.55 -11.72
CA LEU A 254 -6.40 -6.14 -10.52
C LEU A 254 -6.80 -7.38 -9.71
N ALA A 255 -6.56 -7.35 -8.39
CA ALA A 255 -6.99 -8.36 -7.44
C ALA A 255 -7.92 -7.74 -6.40
N VAL A 256 -8.98 -8.47 -6.06
CA VAL A 256 -9.98 -8.06 -5.03
C VAL A 256 -10.17 -9.21 -4.05
N ALA A 257 -10.03 -8.92 -2.76
CA ALA A 257 -10.38 -9.85 -1.71
C ALA A 257 -11.91 -9.93 -1.53
N GLU A 258 -12.45 -11.13 -1.52
CA GLU A 258 -13.86 -11.35 -1.22
C GLU A 258 -14.00 -12.15 0.07
N PHE A 259 -14.62 -11.53 1.04
CA PHE A 259 -14.80 -12.02 2.40
C PHE A 259 -15.81 -13.18 2.43
N GLY A 260 -15.39 -14.36 2.89
CA GLY A 260 -16.22 -15.54 3.00
C GLY A 260 -17.11 -15.55 4.25
N ASP A 261 -17.70 -16.70 4.55
CA ASP A 261 -18.56 -16.93 5.71
C ASP A 261 -17.80 -17.42 6.96
N GLY A 262 -16.49 -17.58 6.85
CA GLY A 262 -15.59 -18.06 7.91
C GLY A 262 -15.26 -19.55 7.82
N SER A 263 -15.90 -20.31 6.96
CA SER A 263 -15.51 -21.69 6.68
C SER A 263 -14.25 -21.73 5.78
N VAL A 264 -13.48 -22.79 5.90
CA VAL A 264 -12.27 -23.00 5.09
C VAL A 264 -12.65 -23.10 3.61
N GLY A 265 -12.04 -22.29 2.77
CA GLY A 265 -12.30 -22.25 1.33
C GLY A 265 -13.49 -21.39 0.91
N SER A 266 -14.19 -20.73 1.85
CA SER A 266 -15.30 -19.83 1.53
C SER A 266 -14.88 -18.46 1.04
N GLY A 267 -13.67 -18.01 1.43
CA GLY A 267 -13.07 -16.79 0.93
C GLY A 267 -12.54 -16.93 -0.50
N ARG A 268 -12.53 -15.85 -1.25
CA ARG A 268 -12.05 -15.83 -2.64
C ARG A 268 -11.13 -14.64 -2.89
N ILE A 269 -10.21 -14.80 -3.85
CA ILE A 269 -9.50 -13.68 -4.48
C ILE A 269 -9.94 -13.64 -5.93
N LEU A 270 -10.57 -12.55 -6.32
CA LEU A 270 -11.04 -12.30 -7.68
C LEU A 270 -9.94 -11.57 -8.45
N ILE A 271 -9.50 -12.13 -9.57
CA ILE A 271 -8.41 -11.60 -10.37
C ILE A 271 -8.93 -11.22 -11.75
N PHE A 272 -8.55 -10.03 -12.21
CA PHE A 272 -8.91 -9.47 -13.50
C PHE A 272 -7.64 -9.17 -14.27
N ASP A 273 -7.31 -10.01 -15.25
CA ASP A 273 -6.23 -9.76 -16.19
C ASP A 273 -6.68 -8.71 -17.23
N ASN A 274 -5.74 -7.94 -17.75
CA ASN A 274 -6.02 -6.85 -18.70
C ASN A 274 -7.07 -5.85 -18.17
N PHE A 275 -7.03 -5.56 -16.87
CA PHE A 275 -8.06 -4.76 -16.21
C PHE A 275 -8.28 -3.38 -16.86
N SER A 276 -7.24 -2.77 -17.43
CA SER A 276 -7.37 -1.48 -18.12
C SER A 276 -8.43 -1.48 -19.23
N SER A 277 -8.63 -2.61 -19.91
CA SER A 277 -9.65 -2.74 -20.97
C SER A 277 -11.08 -2.80 -20.43
N LEU A 278 -11.25 -3.14 -19.15
CA LEU A 278 -12.55 -3.25 -18.49
C LEU A 278 -13.03 -1.90 -17.92
N ILE A 279 -12.10 -1.01 -17.59
CA ILE A 279 -12.41 0.24 -16.86
C ILE A 279 -13.39 1.13 -17.62
N ASP A 280 -13.26 1.19 -18.93
CA ASP A 280 -14.03 2.11 -19.78
C ASP A 280 -15.23 1.46 -20.47
N GLN A 281 -15.53 0.20 -20.17
CA GLN A 281 -16.74 -0.48 -20.69
C GLN A 281 -18.00 0.06 -20.04
N GLU A 282 -18.95 0.54 -20.81
CA GLU A 282 -20.21 1.07 -20.29
C GLU A 282 -21.18 -0.05 -19.88
N GLY A 283 -21.79 0.13 -18.68
CA GLY A 283 -22.85 -0.76 -18.19
C GLY A 283 -22.41 -2.19 -17.92
N ALA A 284 -21.12 -2.46 -17.89
CA ALA A 284 -20.61 -3.81 -17.86
C ALA A 284 -20.69 -4.45 -16.47
N THR A 285 -21.30 -5.60 -16.41
CA THR A 285 -20.95 -6.61 -15.41
C THR A 285 -19.67 -7.27 -15.88
N ILE A 286 -18.61 -7.13 -15.09
CA ILE A 286 -17.30 -7.74 -15.35
C ILE A 286 -17.22 -9.09 -14.65
N THR A 287 -16.51 -10.02 -15.28
CA THR A 287 -16.26 -11.35 -14.74
C THR A 287 -14.79 -11.50 -14.44
N PRO A 288 -14.39 -12.02 -13.24
CA PRO A 288 -12.99 -12.33 -12.97
C PRO A 288 -12.46 -13.30 -14.03
N THR A 289 -11.23 -13.07 -14.48
CA THR A 289 -10.54 -14.00 -15.40
C THR A 289 -10.06 -15.23 -14.66
N ARG A 290 -9.75 -15.09 -13.37
CA ARG A 290 -9.32 -16.17 -12.47
C ARG A 290 -9.89 -15.94 -11.07
N ILE A 291 -10.10 -17.03 -10.34
CA ILE A 291 -10.63 -16.99 -8.97
C ILE A 291 -9.86 -17.99 -8.11
N ILE A 292 -9.06 -17.51 -7.16
CA ILE A 292 -8.45 -18.38 -6.16
C ILE A 292 -9.51 -18.67 -5.09
N THR A 293 -9.93 -19.93 -4.96
CA THR A 293 -11.03 -20.35 -4.07
C THR A 293 -10.99 -21.86 -3.81
N GLY A 294 -11.61 -22.31 -2.74
CA GLY A 294 -11.71 -23.72 -2.39
C GLY A 294 -10.86 -24.12 -1.19
N ALA A 295 -11.07 -25.32 -0.66
CA ALA A 295 -10.52 -25.75 0.63
C ALA A 295 -8.97 -25.78 0.69
N ALA A 296 -8.31 -26.09 -0.43
CA ALA A 296 -6.84 -26.11 -0.46
C ALA A 296 -6.23 -24.70 -0.28
N THR A 297 -6.96 -23.64 -0.65
CA THR A 297 -6.48 -22.26 -0.49
C THR A 297 -6.39 -21.83 0.97
N LYS A 298 -7.08 -22.50 1.88
CA LYS A 298 -7.26 -22.15 3.30
C LYS A 298 -7.93 -20.78 3.53
N LEU A 299 -8.35 -20.07 2.49
CA LEU A 299 -9.01 -18.77 2.61
C LEU A 299 -10.36 -18.90 3.31
N GLN A 300 -10.62 -18.05 4.29
CA GLN A 300 -11.84 -18.00 5.08
C GLN A 300 -12.52 -16.62 4.94
N THR A 301 -11.83 -15.60 5.44
CA THR A 301 -12.33 -14.21 5.41
C THR A 301 -11.21 -13.26 4.99
N PRO A 302 -10.73 -13.36 3.73
CA PRO A 302 -9.70 -12.46 3.24
C PRO A 302 -10.20 -11.01 3.27
N VAL A 303 -9.39 -10.14 3.87
CA VAL A 303 -9.77 -8.75 4.14
C VAL A 303 -8.93 -7.75 3.37
N ASP A 304 -7.73 -8.13 2.99
CA ASP A 304 -6.85 -7.28 2.19
C ASP A 304 -5.97 -8.11 1.26
N VAL A 305 -5.57 -7.51 0.15
CA VAL A 305 -4.72 -8.11 -0.86
C VAL A 305 -3.76 -7.08 -1.43
N VAL A 306 -2.51 -7.48 -1.66
CA VAL A 306 -1.51 -6.66 -2.33
C VAL A 306 -0.72 -7.48 -3.35
N ILE A 307 -0.55 -6.92 -4.56
CA ILE A 307 0.24 -7.51 -5.63
C ILE A 307 1.67 -6.98 -5.54
N ASP A 308 2.66 -7.82 -5.81
CA ASP A 308 4.06 -7.38 -5.97
C ASP A 308 4.18 -6.54 -7.26
N PRO A 309 4.45 -5.23 -7.16
CA PRO A 309 4.42 -4.32 -8.31
C PRO A 309 5.67 -4.40 -9.18
N ARG A 310 6.70 -5.16 -8.80
CA ARG A 310 7.90 -5.32 -9.61
C ARG A 310 7.56 -6.06 -10.91
N GLU A 311 8.20 -5.73 -12.00
CA GLU A 311 8.03 -6.45 -13.27
C GLU A 311 8.31 -7.95 -13.10
N SER A 312 9.36 -8.30 -12.36
CA SER A 312 9.71 -9.68 -12.00
C SER A 312 8.91 -10.26 -10.82
N GLY A 313 8.00 -9.49 -10.23
CA GLY A 313 7.18 -9.93 -9.10
C GLY A 313 6.13 -10.95 -9.54
N VAL A 314 6.12 -12.10 -8.89
CA VAL A 314 5.24 -13.23 -9.24
C VAL A 314 4.25 -13.57 -8.14
N TYR A 315 4.17 -12.74 -7.11
CA TYR A 315 3.35 -13.04 -5.92
C TYR A 315 2.25 -12.01 -5.68
N LEU A 316 1.19 -12.47 -5.04
CA LEU A 316 0.22 -11.67 -4.33
C LEU A 316 0.11 -12.15 -2.88
N TYR A 317 -0.19 -11.24 -1.99
CA TYR A 317 -0.26 -11.48 -0.55
C TYR A 317 -1.67 -11.19 -0.06
N VAL A 318 -2.19 -12.04 0.82
CA VAL A 318 -3.56 -11.96 1.32
C VAL A 318 -3.56 -11.98 2.85
N ALA A 319 -4.19 -10.98 3.47
CA ALA A 319 -4.49 -11.01 4.89
C ALA A 319 -5.85 -11.68 5.12
N ASP A 320 -5.88 -12.76 5.90
CA ASP A 320 -7.11 -13.45 6.24
C ASP A 320 -7.40 -13.41 7.73
N ARG A 321 -8.55 -12.84 8.09
CA ARG A 321 -8.92 -12.57 9.47
C ARG A 321 -9.22 -13.85 10.26
N SER A 322 -10.06 -14.73 9.72
CA SER A 322 -10.51 -15.94 10.41
C SER A 322 -9.44 -17.02 10.41
N ALA A 323 -8.69 -17.15 9.33
CA ALA A 323 -7.53 -18.04 9.27
C ALA A 323 -6.39 -17.56 10.19
N ARG A 324 -6.38 -16.29 10.59
CA ARG A 324 -5.30 -15.64 11.35
C ARG A 324 -3.93 -15.90 10.71
N ALA A 325 -3.88 -15.60 9.42
CA ALA A 325 -2.71 -15.84 8.59
C ALA A 325 -2.55 -14.76 7.53
N VAL A 326 -1.32 -14.63 7.07
CA VAL A 326 -1.00 -13.99 5.82
C VAL A 326 -0.59 -15.08 4.85
N PHE A 327 -1.29 -15.18 3.74
CA PHE A 327 -1.00 -16.13 2.67
C PHE A 327 -0.26 -15.45 1.53
N ARG A 328 0.63 -16.19 0.88
CA ARG A 328 1.26 -15.83 -0.39
C ARG A 328 0.79 -16.80 -1.46
N PHE A 329 0.28 -16.27 -2.55
CA PHE A 329 -0.07 -17.02 -3.76
C PHE A 329 0.77 -16.53 -4.92
N ARG A 330 0.87 -17.31 -5.96
CA ARG A 330 1.38 -16.82 -7.22
C ARG A 330 0.34 -15.98 -7.92
N ILE A 331 0.79 -14.97 -8.67
CA ILE A 331 -0.14 -14.07 -9.37
C ILE A 331 -0.90 -14.79 -10.48
N ASP A 332 -0.36 -15.90 -11.00
CA ASP A 332 -0.94 -16.75 -12.03
C ASP A 332 -1.81 -17.89 -11.49
N ASP A 333 -1.96 -18.02 -10.17
CA ASP A 333 -2.83 -19.04 -9.55
C ASP A 333 -4.31 -18.86 -9.93
N ASP A 334 -5.02 -20.00 -10.03
CA ASP A 334 -6.46 -20.08 -10.30
C ASP A 334 -7.07 -21.33 -9.64
N GLY A 335 -8.33 -21.24 -9.21
CA GLY A 335 -9.08 -22.34 -8.63
C GLY A 335 -8.61 -22.74 -7.22
N ASN A 336 -8.66 -24.03 -6.94
CA ASN A 336 -8.41 -24.62 -5.62
C ASN A 336 -6.93 -24.99 -5.42
N VAL A 337 -6.09 -23.98 -5.28
CA VAL A 337 -4.64 -24.10 -5.14
C VAL A 337 -4.20 -23.92 -3.68
N THR A 338 -3.11 -24.57 -3.31
CA THR A 338 -2.46 -24.37 -1.98
C THR A 338 -1.64 -23.06 -2.03
N PRO A 339 -1.67 -22.24 -0.96
CA PRO A 339 -0.77 -21.10 -0.87
C PRO A 339 0.69 -21.51 -1.03
N ASP A 340 1.47 -20.72 -1.75
CA ASP A 340 2.92 -20.92 -1.86
C ASP A 340 3.61 -20.81 -0.49
N GLN A 341 3.15 -19.85 0.34
CA GLN A 341 3.60 -19.67 1.72
C GLN A 341 2.46 -19.22 2.64
N GLU A 342 2.63 -19.48 3.93
CA GLU A 342 1.72 -19.08 5.00
C GLU A 342 2.51 -18.57 6.21
N ALA A 343 2.16 -17.39 6.71
CA ALA A 343 2.67 -16.86 7.97
C ALA A 343 1.52 -16.76 8.99
N SER A 344 1.54 -17.62 10.00
CA SER A 344 0.56 -17.57 11.09
C SER A 344 0.74 -16.30 11.93
N THR A 345 -0.36 -15.63 12.23
CA THR A 345 -0.37 -14.44 13.09
C THR A 345 -0.63 -14.77 14.57
N GLY A 346 -0.87 -16.04 14.89
CA GLY A 346 -1.19 -16.52 16.24
C GLY A 346 -2.57 -16.02 16.68
N THR A 347 -2.62 -15.27 17.76
CA THR A 347 -3.89 -14.69 18.27
C THR A 347 -4.27 -13.38 17.60
N GLN A 348 -3.36 -12.75 16.86
CA GLN A 348 -3.60 -11.45 16.23
C GLN A 348 -4.41 -11.59 14.93
N ILE A 349 -5.30 -10.63 14.67
CA ILE A 349 -6.16 -10.60 13.49
C ILE A 349 -5.58 -9.63 12.47
N PRO A 350 -5.07 -10.10 11.31
CA PRO A 350 -4.54 -9.22 10.28
C PRO A 350 -5.67 -8.49 9.55
N VAL A 351 -5.48 -7.21 9.23
CA VAL A 351 -6.50 -6.35 8.63
C VAL A 351 -6.04 -5.42 7.53
N GLY A 352 -4.74 -5.25 7.34
CA GLY A 352 -4.20 -4.40 6.29
C GLY A 352 -2.80 -4.83 5.88
N LEU A 353 -2.50 -4.68 4.60
CA LEU A 353 -1.23 -5.03 3.98
C LEU A 353 -0.64 -3.83 3.23
N ALA A 354 0.68 -3.68 3.27
CA ALA A 354 1.42 -2.79 2.39
C ALA A 354 2.77 -3.41 2.05
N LEU A 355 3.12 -3.39 0.77
CA LEU A 355 4.36 -3.99 0.29
C LEU A 355 5.39 -2.91 -0.07
N ASP A 356 6.57 -2.99 0.52
CA ASP A 356 7.77 -2.30 0.07
C ASP A 356 8.60 -3.27 -0.78
N ALA A 357 8.50 -3.10 -2.08
CA ALA A 357 9.19 -3.93 -3.07
C ALA A 357 10.17 -3.08 -3.92
N ARG A 358 10.81 -2.09 -3.30
CA ARG A 358 11.73 -1.19 -3.98
C ARG A 358 13.07 -1.87 -4.30
N VAL A 359 13.71 -1.35 -5.31
CA VAL A 359 15.13 -1.60 -5.58
C VAL A 359 15.90 -0.38 -5.06
N TYR A 360 16.75 -0.58 -4.07
CA TYR A 360 17.64 0.47 -3.57
C TYR A 360 19.04 0.34 -4.14
N PRO A 361 19.67 1.42 -4.57
CA PRO A 361 21.12 1.42 -4.70
C PRO A 361 21.71 1.18 -3.30
N THR A 362 22.64 0.27 -3.18
CA THR A 362 23.43 0.11 -1.95
C THR A 362 24.16 1.43 -1.72
N PRO A 363 24.02 2.09 -0.57
CA PRO A 363 24.88 3.22 -0.27
C PRO A 363 26.33 2.78 -0.44
N GLY A 364 27.11 3.52 -1.18
CA GLY A 364 28.53 3.25 -1.35
C GLY A 364 29.17 3.03 0.02
N GLN A 365 29.88 1.93 0.16
CA GLN A 365 30.76 1.70 1.30
C GLN A 365 31.90 2.69 1.28
#